data_211f97fc50491526815b6ca505f78fdf
#
_entry.id   211f97fc50491526815b6ca505f78fdf
#
_cell.length_a   1.000
_cell.length_b   1.000
_cell.length_c   1.000
_cell.angle_alpha   90.00
_cell.angle_beta   90.00
_cell.angle_gamma   90.00
#
_symmetry.space_group_name_H-M   'P 1'
#
loop_
_entity.id
_entity.type
_entity.pdbx_description
1 polymer ?
#
loop_
_entity_poly.entity_id
_entity_poly.type
_entity_poly.pdbx_seq_one_letter_code
_entity_poly.pdbx_strand_id
1 'polypeptide(L)'
;MTINHFTFNMKIAGDFNAFNALAAYSVLRELGLNDESIQKGFETYTSDNGRMQYFSKGNKEAMINLAKNPAGMNASLSVGEQLEGKKVYVISLNDNAADGRDTSWIYDADFEKLSNQDIEAIIVTGTRAEELQLRLKLAEVDVPIIVENDIYKATAKTMNYTSFTVAIPNYTSLAPMLEQLNRSFEGGQS
;
A
#
# COMPACT_ATOMS: atom_id res chain seq x y z
N MET A 1 -4.47 4.29 19.25
CA MET A 1 -3.63 3.38 20.05
C MET A 1 -3.57 3.87 21.49
N THR A 2 -3.73 3.00 22.48
CA THR A 2 -3.64 3.37 23.92
C THR A 2 -2.45 2.70 24.57
N ILE A 3 -1.60 3.47 25.26
CA ILE A 3 -0.44 3.00 25.99
C ILE A 3 -0.48 3.64 27.39
N ASN A 4 -0.40 2.86 28.45
CA ASN A 4 -0.36 3.35 29.85
C ASN A 4 -1.46 4.39 30.17
N HIS A 5 -2.69 4.14 29.74
CA HIS A 5 -3.86 5.04 29.92
C HIS A 5 -3.85 6.34 29.07
N PHE A 6 -2.85 6.57 28.23
CA PHE A 6 -2.82 7.67 27.28
C PHE A 6 -3.20 7.19 25.88
N THR A 7 -4.13 7.87 25.21
CA THR A 7 -4.58 7.51 23.85
C THR A 7 -3.90 8.40 22.82
N PHE A 8 -3.11 7.77 21.96
CA PHE A 8 -2.44 8.42 20.85
C PHE A 8 -3.25 8.30 19.57
N ASN A 9 -3.50 9.43 18.92
CA ASN A 9 -4.14 9.50 17.62
C ASN A 9 -3.05 9.58 16.54
N MET A 10 -3.08 8.62 15.60
CA MET A 10 -2.13 8.57 14.48
C MET A 10 -2.90 8.59 13.18
N LYS A 11 -2.35 9.26 12.18
CA LYS A 11 -2.96 9.37 10.82
C LYS A 11 -2.53 8.25 9.89
N ILE A 12 -1.82 7.24 10.37
CA ILE A 12 -1.29 6.12 9.58
C ILE A 12 -2.03 4.83 9.96
N ALA A 13 -2.44 4.07 8.94
CA ALA A 13 -3.10 2.79 9.09
C ALA A 13 -2.11 1.63 9.24
N GLY A 14 -2.61 0.46 9.62
CA GLY A 14 -1.90 -0.80 9.70
C GLY A 14 -1.38 -1.15 11.09
N ASP A 15 -1.64 -2.37 11.52
CA ASP A 15 -1.28 -2.86 12.86
C ASP A 15 0.23 -2.78 13.14
N PHE A 16 1.06 -2.99 12.12
CA PHE A 16 2.52 -2.86 12.26
C PHE A 16 2.95 -1.44 12.62
N ASN A 17 2.20 -0.41 12.21
CA ASN A 17 2.47 0.97 12.61
C ASN A 17 2.14 1.22 14.08
N ALA A 18 1.21 0.48 14.68
CA ALA A 18 0.98 0.51 16.10
C ALA A 18 2.22 -0.02 16.88
N PHE A 19 2.86 -1.09 16.40
CA PHE A 19 4.10 -1.59 16.98
C PHE A 19 5.28 -0.61 16.79
N ASN A 20 5.40 0.01 15.62
CA ASN A 20 6.40 1.04 15.37
C ASN A 20 6.22 2.24 16.32
N ALA A 21 4.98 2.68 16.51
CA ALA A 21 4.67 3.77 17.43
C ALA A 21 4.93 3.38 18.89
N LEU A 22 4.63 2.15 19.29
CA LEU A 22 4.97 1.64 20.63
C LEU A 22 6.47 1.67 20.88
N ALA A 23 7.27 1.22 19.91
CA ALA A 23 8.73 1.26 20.01
C ALA A 23 9.24 2.71 20.09
N ALA A 24 8.74 3.61 19.23
CA ALA A 24 9.09 5.02 19.27
C ALA A 24 8.70 5.67 20.61
N TYR A 25 7.48 5.41 21.10
CA TYR A 25 7.02 5.88 22.41
C TYR A 25 7.96 5.45 23.52
N SER A 26 8.32 4.17 23.56
CA SER A 26 9.20 3.62 24.62
C SER A 26 10.55 4.34 24.65
N VAL A 27 11.18 4.53 23.48
CA VAL A 27 12.46 5.24 23.38
C VAL A 27 12.31 6.72 23.78
N LEU A 28 11.27 7.40 23.32
CA LEU A 28 11.06 8.82 23.62
C LEU A 28 10.78 9.06 25.12
N ARG A 29 10.09 8.13 25.78
CA ARG A 29 9.89 8.17 27.24
C ARG A 29 11.20 8.01 28.00
N GLU A 30 12.06 7.08 27.60
CA GLU A 30 13.39 6.91 28.17
C GLU A 30 14.29 8.15 27.99
N LEU A 31 14.10 8.88 26.90
CA LEU A 31 14.77 10.16 26.63
C LEU A 31 14.14 11.35 27.40
N GLY A 32 13.12 11.12 28.22
CA GLY A 32 12.51 12.10 29.10
C GLY A 32 11.42 12.96 28.49
N LEU A 33 10.91 12.62 27.29
CA LEU A 33 9.78 13.35 26.71
C LEU A 33 8.48 12.99 27.45
N ASN A 34 7.60 13.99 27.61
CA ASN A 34 6.25 13.77 28.18
C ASN A 34 5.26 13.27 27.11
N ASP A 35 4.12 12.73 27.56
CA ASP A 35 3.12 12.12 26.68
C ASP A 35 2.49 13.12 25.73
N GLU A 36 2.28 14.38 26.12
CA GLU A 36 1.71 15.43 25.28
C GLU A 36 2.64 15.78 24.11
N SER A 37 3.95 15.84 24.34
CA SER A 37 4.94 16.09 23.29
C SER A 37 5.00 14.95 22.29
N ILE A 38 4.94 13.71 22.79
CA ILE A 38 4.92 12.51 21.94
C ILE A 38 3.62 12.45 21.12
N GLN A 39 2.47 12.74 21.76
CA GLN A 39 1.16 12.83 21.09
C GLN A 39 1.21 13.82 19.91
N LYS A 40 1.73 15.02 20.15
CA LYS A 40 1.86 16.04 19.10
C LYS A 40 2.72 15.58 17.95
N GLY A 41 3.81 14.84 18.23
CA GLY A 41 4.64 14.23 17.21
C GLY A 41 3.87 13.20 16.36
N PHE A 42 3.11 12.32 17.00
CA PHE A 42 2.31 11.30 16.29
C PHE A 42 1.17 11.91 15.47
N GLU A 43 0.50 12.95 15.97
CA GLU A 43 -0.58 13.64 15.25
C GLU A 43 -0.10 14.41 14.01
N THR A 44 1.13 14.92 14.05
CA THR A 44 1.75 15.65 12.94
C THR A 44 2.48 14.76 11.95
N TYR A 45 2.75 13.52 12.31
CA TYR A 45 3.42 12.59 11.43
C TYR A 45 2.53 12.24 10.24
N THR A 46 3.07 12.39 9.05
CA THR A 46 2.49 11.94 7.78
C THR A 46 3.41 10.93 7.15
N SER A 47 2.83 9.85 6.63
CA SER A 47 3.59 8.86 5.89
C SER A 47 3.88 9.36 4.48
N ASP A 48 5.10 9.20 4.03
CA ASP A 48 5.59 9.60 2.71
C ASP A 48 6.39 8.47 2.03
N ASN A 49 6.97 8.77 0.88
CA ASN A 49 7.88 7.86 0.17
C ASN A 49 7.30 6.46 -0.07
N GLY A 50 5.99 6.38 -0.34
CA GLY A 50 5.31 5.14 -0.70
C GLY A 50 5.13 4.15 0.46
N ARG A 51 5.10 4.63 1.70
CA ARG A 51 4.80 3.80 2.88
C ARG A 51 3.50 4.24 3.51
N MET A 52 2.41 3.55 3.17
CA MET A 52 1.05 3.94 3.57
C MET A 52 0.75 5.41 3.25
N GLN A 53 1.22 5.86 2.09
CA GLN A 53 0.98 7.23 1.64
C GLN A 53 -0.38 7.32 0.97
N TYR A 54 -1.18 8.30 1.38
CA TYR A 54 -2.54 8.52 0.88
C TYR A 54 -2.60 9.69 -0.10
N PHE A 55 -3.50 9.56 -1.08
CA PHE A 55 -3.82 10.57 -2.07
C PHE A 55 -5.33 10.77 -2.09
N SER A 56 -5.76 12.02 -2.27
CA SER A 56 -7.19 12.35 -2.38
C SER A 56 -7.38 13.53 -3.32
N LYS A 57 -8.39 13.42 -4.20
CA LYS A 57 -8.79 14.49 -5.12
C LYS A 57 -10.26 14.32 -5.52
N GLY A 58 -11.10 15.24 -5.06
CA GLY A 58 -12.55 15.13 -5.26
C GLY A 58 -13.09 13.88 -4.55
N ASN A 59 -13.70 12.99 -5.32
CA ASN A 59 -14.21 11.70 -4.84
C ASN A 59 -13.28 10.51 -5.10
N LYS A 60 -12.06 10.76 -5.53
CA LYS A 60 -11.06 9.71 -5.78
C LYS A 60 -10.05 9.67 -4.65
N GLU A 61 -9.74 8.47 -4.22
CA GLU A 61 -8.77 8.22 -3.16
C GLU A 61 -7.85 7.08 -3.56
N ALA A 62 -6.61 7.16 -3.12
CA ALA A 62 -5.63 6.11 -3.33
C ALA A 62 -4.70 5.97 -2.13
N MET A 63 -4.15 4.79 -1.98
CA MET A 63 -3.06 4.49 -1.05
C MET A 63 -1.96 3.76 -1.80
N ILE A 64 -0.72 4.10 -1.52
CA ILE A 64 0.45 3.33 -1.99
C ILE A 64 1.24 2.79 -0.80
N ASN A 65 1.60 1.51 -0.88
CA ASN A 65 2.48 0.88 0.11
C ASN A 65 3.45 -0.09 -0.54
N LEU A 66 4.74 0.18 -0.38
CA LEU A 66 5.82 -0.67 -0.88
C LEU A 66 5.78 -2.06 -0.24
N ALA A 67 5.80 -3.11 -1.08
CA ALA A 67 5.94 -4.50 -0.67
C ALA A 67 7.04 -5.20 -1.47
N LYS A 68 8.00 -5.82 -0.78
CA LYS A 68 9.12 -6.55 -1.40
C LYS A 68 9.38 -7.92 -0.76
N ASN A 69 8.44 -8.39 0.01
CA ASN A 69 8.46 -9.68 0.70
C ASN A 69 7.05 -10.05 1.15
N PRO A 70 6.79 -11.30 1.59
CA PRO A 70 5.46 -11.74 2.02
C PRO A 70 4.87 -10.88 3.13
N ALA A 71 5.65 -10.51 4.14
CA ALA A 71 5.16 -9.72 5.26
C ALA A 71 4.64 -8.33 4.83
N GLY A 72 5.39 -7.64 3.95
CA GLY A 72 4.98 -6.35 3.40
C GLY A 72 3.74 -6.46 2.50
N MET A 73 3.65 -7.51 1.68
CA MET A 73 2.48 -7.79 0.86
C MET A 73 1.26 -8.05 1.74
N ASN A 74 1.38 -8.96 2.71
CA ASN A 74 0.29 -9.31 3.62
C ASN A 74 -0.22 -8.10 4.42
N ALA A 75 0.69 -7.22 4.85
CA ALA A 75 0.33 -5.96 5.51
C ALA A 75 -0.50 -5.04 4.58
N SER A 76 -0.09 -4.90 3.31
CA SER A 76 -0.82 -4.09 2.32
C SER A 76 -2.19 -4.67 2.01
N LEU A 77 -2.29 -5.99 1.85
CA LEU A 77 -3.55 -6.70 1.62
C LEU A 77 -4.51 -6.55 2.81
N SER A 78 -4.00 -6.64 4.05
CA SER A 78 -4.80 -6.47 5.27
C SER A 78 -5.31 -5.04 5.43
N VAL A 79 -4.53 -4.03 5.05
CA VAL A 79 -5.03 -2.64 5.04
C VAL A 79 -6.12 -2.48 3.99
N GLY A 80 -5.96 -3.04 2.79
CA GLY A 80 -7.00 -3.05 1.77
C GLY A 80 -8.30 -3.70 2.24
N GLU A 81 -8.20 -4.78 3.03
CA GLU A 81 -9.35 -5.46 3.64
C GLU A 81 -10.12 -4.55 4.63
N GLN A 82 -9.42 -3.71 5.38
CA GLN A 82 -10.00 -2.78 6.34
C GLN A 82 -10.64 -1.53 5.71
N LEU A 83 -10.31 -1.23 4.44
CA LEU A 83 -10.91 -0.11 3.72
C LEU A 83 -12.34 -0.42 3.30
N GLU A 84 -13.27 0.49 3.58
CA GLU A 84 -14.66 0.36 3.16
C GLU A 84 -14.83 0.57 1.65
N GLY A 85 -15.88 -0.05 1.09
CA GLY A 85 -16.28 0.12 -0.31
C GLY A 85 -15.44 -0.66 -1.31
N LYS A 86 -15.72 -0.43 -2.59
CA LYS A 86 -15.03 -1.08 -3.72
C LYS A 86 -13.60 -0.60 -3.89
N LYS A 87 -12.72 -1.52 -4.28
CA LYS A 87 -11.30 -1.25 -4.50
C LYS A 87 -10.90 -1.62 -5.92
N VAL A 88 -9.91 -0.91 -6.44
CA VAL A 88 -9.10 -1.33 -7.59
C VAL A 88 -7.66 -1.46 -7.13
N TYR A 89 -7.05 -2.59 -7.41
CA TYR A 89 -5.64 -2.81 -7.08
C TYR A 89 -4.75 -2.56 -8.30
N VAL A 90 -3.58 -1.98 -8.07
CA VAL A 90 -2.46 -2.03 -9.01
C VAL A 90 -1.25 -2.60 -8.26
N ILE A 91 -0.80 -3.79 -8.68
CA ILE A 91 0.25 -4.54 -8.00
C ILE A 91 1.38 -4.77 -8.98
N SER A 92 2.61 -4.45 -8.61
CA SER A 92 3.77 -4.68 -9.47
C SER A 92 4.68 -5.78 -8.95
N LEU A 93 5.29 -6.49 -9.89
CA LEU A 93 6.35 -7.46 -9.62
C LEU A 93 7.46 -7.29 -10.66
N ASN A 94 8.64 -6.87 -10.20
CA ASN A 94 9.87 -6.82 -10.98
C ASN A 94 10.91 -7.77 -10.39
N ASP A 95 11.81 -8.26 -11.24
CA ASP A 95 12.96 -9.09 -10.87
C ASP A 95 14.31 -8.40 -11.19
N ASN A 96 14.33 -7.05 -11.17
CA ASN A 96 15.55 -6.29 -11.31
C ASN A 96 16.52 -6.55 -10.14
N ALA A 97 17.80 -6.28 -10.32
CA ALA A 97 18.80 -6.52 -9.29
C ALA A 97 18.48 -5.88 -7.93
N ALA A 98 17.87 -4.68 -7.95
CA ALA A 98 17.48 -3.97 -6.73
C ALA A 98 16.19 -4.52 -6.07
N ASP A 99 15.34 -5.25 -6.81
CA ASP A 99 14.14 -5.92 -6.26
C ASP A 99 14.48 -7.25 -5.60
N GLY A 100 15.65 -7.83 -5.92
CA GLY A 100 15.94 -9.23 -5.72
C GLY A 100 15.44 -10.05 -6.92
N ARG A 101 16.29 -10.92 -7.45
CA ARG A 101 15.95 -11.73 -8.64
C ARG A 101 14.98 -12.86 -8.36
N ASP A 102 14.90 -13.26 -7.10
CA ASP A 102 13.98 -14.30 -6.65
C ASP A 102 12.61 -13.70 -6.37
N THR A 103 11.63 -14.06 -7.19
CA THR A 103 10.24 -13.65 -7.06
C THR A 103 9.37 -14.71 -6.37
N SER A 104 9.95 -15.85 -5.98
CA SER A 104 9.20 -16.97 -5.39
C SER A 104 8.47 -16.61 -4.09
N TRP A 105 8.90 -15.54 -3.40
CA TRP A 105 8.25 -15.04 -2.20
C TRP A 105 6.76 -14.68 -2.40
N ILE A 106 6.29 -14.45 -3.65
CA ILE A 106 4.88 -14.21 -3.90
C ILE A 106 4.01 -15.42 -3.57
N TYR A 107 4.57 -16.62 -3.57
CA TYR A 107 3.85 -17.85 -3.21
C TYR A 107 3.67 -18.00 -1.69
N ASP A 108 4.47 -17.28 -0.89
CA ASP A 108 4.34 -17.21 0.56
C ASP A 108 3.45 -16.02 1.02
N ALA A 109 3.04 -15.17 0.09
CA ALA A 109 2.12 -14.07 0.36
C ALA A 109 0.66 -14.54 0.27
N ASP A 110 -0.18 -14.03 1.17
CA ASP A 110 -1.57 -14.44 1.40
C ASP A 110 -2.54 -13.70 0.45
N PHE A 111 -2.37 -13.91 -0.86
CA PHE A 111 -3.24 -13.31 -1.87
C PHE A 111 -4.69 -13.83 -1.81
N GLU A 112 -4.93 -14.92 -1.14
CA GLU A 112 -6.24 -15.50 -0.85
C GLU A 112 -7.16 -14.51 -0.11
N LYS A 113 -6.60 -13.57 0.64
CA LYS A 113 -7.33 -12.47 1.26
C LYS A 113 -8.09 -11.57 0.29
N LEU A 114 -7.65 -11.51 -0.97
CA LEU A 114 -8.33 -10.71 -2.00
C LEU A 114 -9.69 -11.30 -2.39
N SER A 115 -9.89 -12.61 -2.26
CA SER A 115 -11.17 -13.27 -2.59
C SER A 115 -12.34 -12.84 -1.69
N ASN A 116 -12.03 -12.32 -0.49
CA ASN A 116 -13.01 -11.87 0.49
C ASN A 116 -13.27 -10.36 0.45
N GLN A 117 -12.66 -9.63 -0.49
CA GLN A 117 -12.77 -8.17 -0.59
C GLN A 117 -13.70 -7.77 -1.75
N ASP A 118 -14.36 -6.62 -1.60
CA ASP A 118 -15.11 -6.01 -2.70
C ASP A 118 -14.15 -5.32 -3.69
N ILE A 119 -13.74 -6.05 -4.71
CA ILE A 119 -12.75 -5.62 -5.71
C ILE A 119 -13.39 -5.51 -7.09
N GLU A 120 -13.17 -4.37 -7.75
CA GLU A 120 -13.67 -4.13 -9.11
C GLU A 120 -12.73 -4.69 -10.17
N ALA A 121 -11.42 -4.54 -9.99
CA ALA A 121 -10.38 -5.11 -10.85
C ALA A 121 -9.02 -5.13 -10.14
N ILE A 122 -8.13 -6.00 -10.62
CA ILE A 122 -6.72 -6.00 -10.26
C ILE A 122 -5.88 -5.78 -11.52
N ILE A 123 -5.04 -4.77 -11.51
CA ILE A 123 -4.09 -4.48 -12.58
C ILE A 123 -2.73 -4.99 -12.12
N VAL A 124 -2.13 -5.92 -12.84
CA VAL A 124 -0.79 -6.42 -12.57
C VAL A 124 0.20 -5.83 -13.55
N THR A 125 1.38 -5.45 -13.07
CA THR A 125 2.39 -4.74 -13.87
C THR A 125 3.82 -5.15 -13.51
N GLY A 126 4.77 -4.72 -14.31
CA GLY A 126 6.20 -4.99 -14.13
C GLY A 126 6.71 -6.13 -15.00
N THR A 127 8.00 -6.45 -14.83
CA THR A 127 8.70 -7.48 -15.64
C THR A 127 8.17 -8.89 -15.44
N ARG A 128 7.48 -9.14 -14.31
CA ARG A 128 6.92 -10.44 -13.92
C ARG A 128 5.40 -10.38 -13.71
N ALA A 129 4.73 -9.51 -14.46
CA ALA A 129 3.29 -9.30 -14.34
C ALA A 129 2.47 -10.58 -14.61
N GLU A 130 2.87 -11.40 -15.59
CA GLU A 130 2.20 -12.65 -15.92
C GLU A 130 2.35 -13.70 -14.82
N GLU A 131 3.51 -13.72 -14.14
CA GLU A 131 3.72 -14.61 -12.98
C GLU A 131 2.83 -14.19 -11.81
N LEU A 132 2.71 -12.89 -11.55
CA LEU A 132 1.78 -12.38 -10.55
C LEU A 132 0.33 -12.67 -10.92
N GLN A 133 -0.06 -12.54 -12.20
CA GLN A 133 -1.38 -12.94 -12.67
C GLN A 133 -1.66 -14.42 -12.41
N LEU A 134 -0.68 -15.29 -12.68
CA LEU A 134 -0.80 -16.73 -12.39
C LEU A 134 -1.01 -16.97 -10.90
N ARG A 135 -0.20 -16.31 -10.06
CA ARG A 135 -0.33 -16.43 -8.59
C ARG A 135 -1.72 -16.01 -8.08
N LEU A 136 -2.27 -14.93 -8.62
CA LEU A 136 -3.63 -14.47 -8.27
C LEU A 136 -4.71 -15.48 -8.70
N LYS A 137 -4.56 -16.11 -9.85
CA LYS A 137 -5.46 -17.19 -10.29
C LYS A 137 -5.38 -18.41 -9.39
N LEU A 138 -4.16 -18.77 -8.94
CA LEU A 138 -3.96 -19.86 -7.98
C LEU A 138 -4.55 -19.55 -6.59
N ALA A 139 -4.66 -18.27 -6.24
CA ALA A 139 -5.34 -17.80 -5.03
C ALA A 139 -6.88 -17.75 -5.18
N GLU A 140 -7.42 -18.26 -6.28
CA GLU A 140 -8.86 -18.28 -6.57
C GLU A 140 -9.51 -16.88 -6.52
N VAL A 141 -8.76 -15.85 -6.93
CA VAL A 141 -9.26 -14.48 -7.00
C VAL A 141 -10.15 -14.34 -8.24
N ASP A 142 -11.46 -14.30 -8.03
CA ASP A 142 -12.49 -14.28 -9.08
C ASP A 142 -12.93 -12.84 -9.41
N VAL A 143 -11.97 -12.01 -9.88
CA VAL A 143 -12.22 -10.66 -10.38
C VAL A 143 -11.42 -10.43 -11.68
N PRO A 144 -11.74 -9.42 -12.51
CA PRO A 144 -10.95 -9.09 -13.68
C PRO A 144 -9.48 -8.80 -13.31
N ILE A 145 -8.54 -9.60 -13.85
CA ILE A 145 -7.10 -9.39 -13.71
C ILE A 145 -6.54 -8.90 -15.04
N ILE A 146 -6.07 -7.66 -15.07
CA ILE A 146 -5.58 -6.97 -16.27
C ILE A 146 -4.06 -6.91 -16.22
N VAL A 147 -3.39 -7.46 -17.22
CA VAL A 147 -1.93 -7.32 -17.39
C VAL A 147 -1.62 -6.06 -18.16
N GLU A 148 -0.80 -5.21 -17.63
CA GLU A 148 -0.25 -4.02 -18.27
C GLU A 148 1.21 -3.84 -17.82
N ASN A 149 2.16 -4.15 -18.70
CA ASN A 149 3.58 -4.20 -18.34
C ASN A 149 4.20 -2.81 -18.11
N ASP A 150 3.61 -1.75 -18.69
CA ASP A 150 4.03 -0.37 -18.46
C ASP A 150 3.44 0.14 -17.14
N ILE A 151 4.32 0.41 -16.16
CA ILE A 151 3.94 0.80 -14.79
C ILE A 151 3.15 2.11 -14.78
N TYR A 152 3.53 3.08 -15.60
CA TYR A 152 2.81 4.35 -15.70
C TYR A 152 1.39 4.15 -16.24
N LYS A 153 1.24 3.36 -17.31
CA LYS A 153 -0.08 3.05 -17.88
C LYS A 153 -0.93 2.22 -16.95
N ALA A 154 -0.34 1.22 -16.28
CA ALA A 154 -1.02 0.40 -15.29
C ALA A 154 -1.59 1.27 -14.15
N THR A 155 -0.77 2.15 -13.61
CA THR A 155 -1.18 3.07 -12.54
C THR A 155 -2.23 4.06 -13.04
N ALA A 156 -2.06 4.64 -14.23
CA ALA A 156 -3.06 5.55 -14.81
C ALA A 156 -4.42 4.89 -15.06
N LYS A 157 -4.45 3.59 -15.40
CA LYS A 157 -5.71 2.85 -15.62
C LYS A 157 -6.59 2.79 -14.36
N THR A 158 -6.03 2.88 -13.16
CA THR A 158 -6.83 2.92 -11.92
C THR A 158 -7.77 4.13 -11.89
N MET A 159 -7.42 5.23 -12.57
CA MET A 159 -8.25 6.42 -12.64
C MET A 159 -9.54 6.25 -13.47
N ASN A 160 -9.67 5.15 -14.22
CA ASN A 160 -10.91 4.81 -14.93
C ASN A 160 -12.00 4.24 -14.00
N TYR A 161 -11.62 3.88 -12.77
CA TYR A 161 -12.51 3.36 -11.74
C TYR A 161 -12.87 4.46 -10.74
N THR A 162 -14.04 4.39 -10.14
CA THR A 162 -14.44 5.28 -9.03
C THR A 162 -14.07 4.70 -7.67
N SER A 163 -13.62 3.47 -7.65
CA SER A 163 -13.23 2.71 -6.47
C SER A 163 -11.94 3.24 -5.85
N PHE A 164 -11.72 2.95 -4.57
CA PHE A 164 -10.48 3.28 -3.87
C PHE A 164 -9.31 2.53 -4.53
N THR A 165 -8.24 3.24 -4.87
CA THR A 165 -7.04 2.64 -5.47
C THR A 165 -6.07 2.16 -4.40
N VAL A 166 -5.73 0.86 -4.43
CA VAL A 166 -4.67 0.28 -3.60
C VAL A 166 -3.48 -0.05 -4.50
N ALA A 167 -2.41 0.74 -4.38
CA ALA A 167 -1.19 0.58 -5.17
C ALA A 167 -0.11 -0.13 -4.34
N ILE A 168 0.38 -1.26 -4.84
CA ILE A 168 1.40 -2.07 -4.16
C ILE A 168 2.59 -2.28 -5.09
N PRO A 169 3.53 -1.33 -5.14
CA PRO A 169 4.78 -1.49 -5.87
C PRO A 169 5.77 -2.39 -5.14
N ASN A 170 6.62 -3.10 -5.90
CA ASN A 170 7.92 -3.52 -5.37
C ASN A 170 8.96 -2.39 -5.52
N TYR A 171 10.23 -2.63 -5.18
CA TYR A 171 11.20 -1.55 -4.98
C TYR A 171 11.41 -0.67 -6.22
N THR A 172 11.69 -1.26 -7.39
CA THR A 172 11.95 -0.47 -8.61
C THR A 172 10.71 0.13 -9.24
N SER A 173 9.52 -0.35 -8.88
CA SER A 173 8.24 0.18 -9.36
C SER A 173 7.74 1.35 -8.52
N LEU A 174 8.31 1.57 -7.34
CA LEU A 174 7.82 2.60 -6.41
C LEU A 174 7.87 4.00 -7.01
N ALA A 175 9.03 4.41 -7.53
CA ALA A 175 9.19 5.76 -8.07
C ALA A 175 8.25 6.06 -9.25
N PRO A 176 8.16 5.21 -10.30
CA PRO A 176 7.23 5.46 -11.41
C PRO A 176 5.75 5.41 -10.98
N MET A 177 5.38 4.55 -10.03
CA MET A 177 4.01 4.50 -9.51
C MET A 177 3.66 5.76 -8.71
N LEU A 178 4.57 6.22 -7.83
CA LEU A 178 4.42 7.47 -7.08
C LEU A 178 4.29 8.67 -8.03
N GLU A 179 5.17 8.76 -9.02
CA GLU A 179 5.13 9.84 -10.00
C GLU A 179 3.79 9.88 -10.74
N GLN A 180 3.28 8.71 -11.16
CA GLN A 180 1.99 8.66 -11.85
C GLN A 180 0.82 8.99 -10.94
N LEU A 181 0.83 8.55 -9.67
CA LEU A 181 -0.20 8.91 -8.69
C LEU A 181 -0.17 10.42 -8.43
N ASN A 182 1.01 11.02 -8.20
CA ASN A 182 1.13 12.46 -8.04
C ASN A 182 0.54 13.21 -9.24
N ARG A 183 0.90 12.85 -10.47
CA ARG A 183 0.31 13.45 -11.69
C ARG A 183 -1.22 13.33 -11.73
N SER A 184 -1.75 12.19 -11.32
CA SER A 184 -3.20 11.92 -11.35
C SER A 184 -3.95 12.70 -10.27
N PHE A 185 -3.34 12.88 -9.11
CA PHE A 185 -3.96 13.53 -7.95
C PHE A 185 -3.58 15.01 -7.80
N GLU A 186 -2.41 15.46 -8.26
CA GLU A 186 -2.01 16.88 -8.23
C GLU A 186 -2.48 17.67 -9.46
N GLY A 187 -2.68 17.05 -10.61
CA GLY A 187 -3.05 17.66 -11.90
C GLY A 187 -4.43 18.34 -11.95
N GLY A 188 -4.69 19.27 -11.03
CA GLY A 188 -5.93 20.05 -10.91
C GLY A 188 -5.71 21.51 -10.56
N GLN A 189 -4.45 22.01 -10.64
CA GLN A 189 -4.16 23.44 -10.61
C GLN A 189 -3.69 23.87 -12.01
N SER A 190 -4.61 24.26 -12.84
CA SER A 190 -4.41 25.13 -14.02
C SER A 190 -5.56 26.10 -14.09
#